data_7774616767278af8178659972fc66f3d
#
_entry.id   7774616767278af8178659972fc66f3d
#
_cell.length_a   1.000
_cell.length_b   1.000
_cell.length_c   1.000
_cell.angle_alpha   90.00
_cell.angle_beta   90.00
_cell.angle_gamma   90.00
#
_symmetry.space_group_name_H-M   'P 1'
#
loop_
_entity.id
_entity.type
_entity.pdbx_description
1 polymer ?
#
loop_
_entity_poly.entity_id
_entity_poly.type
_entity_poly.pdbx_seq_one_letter_code
_entity_poly.pdbx_strand_id
1 'polypeptide(L)'
;PEPTAEITQPERTSLEEELPVDETARAEWFDFADRWRLDYLPVFSRGAAPASTSEYLMWVFSRNMDALKEQGCMTKEYVETQIKTHFELGNLMHEGLSKAWDYDGEVYAAVSGGVNDRPLSRLDSVLTANIGGKQIYYVQYSRMGNGNLLDDVQWNRYRDEIISGETQDLSG
;
A
#
# COMPACT_ATOMS: atom_id res chain seq x y z
N PRO A 1 24.32 16.92 -35.56
CA PRO A 1 23.07 16.39 -35.07
C PRO A 1 23.37 15.02 -34.49
N GLU A 2 23.21 14.91 -33.16
CA GLU A 2 23.32 13.64 -32.45
C GLU A 2 22.07 12.81 -32.74
N PRO A 3 22.20 11.49 -32.90
CA PRO A 3 21.05 10.62 -33.09
C PRO A 3 20.26 10.55 -31.81
N THR A 4 19.02 10.99 -31.84
CA THR A 4 18.04 10.80 -30.79
C THR A 4 17.81 9.27 -30.64
N ALA A 5 18.24 8.72 -29.54
CA ALA A 5 17.95 7.30 -29.21
C ALA A 5 16.43 7.14 -29.10
N GLU A 6 15.83 6.47 -30.06
CA GLU A 6 14.45 6.02 -30.00
C GLU A 6 14.33 5.05 -28.83
N ILE A 7 13.66 5.47 -27.76
CA ILE A 7 13.31 4.58 -26.66
C ILE A 7 12.24 3.62 -27.20
N THR A 8 12.68 2.47 -27.67
CA THR A 8 11.78 1.38 -28.08
C THR A 8 10.96 1.00 -26.84
N GLN A 9 9.66 1.24 -26.89
CA GLN A 9 8.75 0.71 -25.88
C GLN A 9 8.93 -0.82 -25.85
N PRO A 10 9.10 -1.42 -24.65
CA PRO A 10 9.10 -2.89 -24.58
C PRO A 10 7.79 -3.38 -25.20
N GLU A 11 7.90 -4.26 -26.19
CA GLU A 11 6.76 -4.93 -26.79
C GLU A 11 5.83 -5.40 -25.67
N ARG A 12 4.56 -5.01 -25.73
CA ARG A 12 3.52 -5.55 -24.88
C ARG A 12 3.40 -7.04 -25.23
N THR A 13 4.16 -7.83 -24.51
CA THR A 13 3.95 -9.27 -24.51
C THR A 13 2.53 -9.49 -24.00
N SER A 14 1.76 -10.27 -24.73
CA SER A 14 0.33 -10.50 -24.51
C SER A 14 0.00 -10.70 -23.04
N LEU A 15 -1.03 -10.00 -22.55
CA LEU A 15 -1.71 -10.35 -21.32
C LEU A 15 -2.18 -11.79 -21.49
N GLU A 16 -1.62 -12.73 -20.74
CA GLU A 16 -1.68 -14.12 -21.09
C GLU A 16 -2.88 -14.83 -20.47
N GLU A 17 -3.29 -14.45 -19.28
CA GLU A 17 -4.38 -15.14 -18.60
C GLU A 17 -5.05 -14.27 -17.54
N GLU A 18 -6.38 -14.31 -17.52
CA GLU A 18 -7.17 -13.81 -16.41
C GLU A 18 -7.34 -14.95 -15.40
N LEU A 19 -6.86 -14.71 -14.17
CA LEU A 19 -6.99 -15.69 -13.09
C LEU A 19 -8.37 -15.58 -12.44
N PRO A 20 -8.95 -16.70 -12.00
CA PRO A 20 -10.24 -16.68 -11.31
C PRO A 20 -10.12 -15.93 -9.99
N VAL A 21 -11.09 -15.05 -9.73
CA VAL A 21 -11.24 -14.34 -8.45
C VAL A 21 -12.30 -15.04 -7.63
N ASP A 22 -11.92 -16.14 -7.01
CA ASP A 22 -12.77 -16.89 -6.07
C ASP A 22 -12.65 -16.35 -4.63
N GLU A 23 -13.34 -16.98 -3.70
CA GLU A 23 -13.32 -16.62 -2.30
C GLU A 23 -11.91 -16.72 -1.68
N THR A 24 -11.14 -17.73 -2.08
CA THR A 24 -9.76 -17.92 -1.60
C THR A 24 -8.86 -16.77 -2.07
N ALA A 25 -8.93 -16.42 -3.36
CA ALA A 25 -8.16 -15.31 -3.93
C ALA A 25 -8.53 -13.97 -3.26
N ARG A 26 -9.82 -13.76 -2.95
CA ARG A 26 -10.27 -12.55 -2.25
C ARG A 26 -9.76 -12.50 -0.80
N ALA A 27 -9.77 -13.63 -0.10
CA ALA A 27 -9.24 -13.71 1.27
C ALA A 27 -7.73 -13.44 1.31
N GLU A 28 -6.95 -14.07 0.43
CA GLU A 28 -5.51 -13.85 0.31
C GLU A 28 -5.19 -12.41 -0.06
N TRP A 29 -5.95 -11.82 -0.96
CA TRP A 29 -5.81 -10.41 -1.31
C TRP A 29 -6.09 -9.50 -0.13
N PHE A 30 -7.17 -9.76 0.62
CA PHE A 30 -7.55 -8.96 1.78
C PHE A 30 -6.44 -8.95 2.82
N ASP A 31 -5.90 -10.13 3.16
CA ASP A 31 -4.79 -10.28 4.10
C ASP A 31 -3.50 -9.62 3.58
N PHE A 32 -3.25 -9.68 2.26
CA PHE A 32 -2.13 -8.99 1.63
C PHE A 32 -2.30 -7.47 1.72
N ALA A 33 -3.46 -6.95 1.36
CA ALA A 33 -3.75 -5.51 1.36
C ALA A 33 -3.64 -4.91 2.77
N ASP A 34 -4.14 -5.62 3.78
CA ASP A 34 -4.02 -5.21 5.18
C ASP A 34 -2.57 -5.25 5.67
N ARG A 35 -1.87 -6.35 5.44
CA ARG A 35 -0.47 -6.53 5.84
C ARG A 35 0.44 -5.47 5.22
N TRP A 36 0.23 -5.15 3.94
CA TRP A 36 1.06 -4.22 3.20
C TRP A 36 0.55 -2.79 3.27
N ARG A 37 -0.58 -2.54 3.91
CA ARG A 37 -1.18 -1.22 4.04
C ARG A 37 -1.26 -0.51 2.70
N LEU A 38 -1.91 -1.16 1.75
CA LEU A 38 -2.03 -0.66 0.37
C LEU A 38 -2.79 0.66 0.28
N ASP A 39 -3.61 0.97 1.27
CA ASP A 39 -4.30 2.25 1.45
C ASP A 39 -3.34 3.44 1.64
N TYR A 40 -2.14 3.18 2.17
CA TYR A 40 -1.08 4.17 2.36
C TYR A 40 0.11 3.99 1.40
N LEU A 41 0.03 3.01 0.50
CA LEU A 41 1.11 2.80 -0.47
C LEU A 41 1.27 4.05 -1.33
N PRO A 42 2.49 4.62 -1.43
CA PRO A 42 2.74 5.73 -2.33
C PRO A 42 2.34 5.40 -3.77
N VAL A 43 1.68 6.33 -4.43
CA VAL A 43 1.21 6.11 -5.80
C VAL A 43 2.38 6.20 -6.76
N PHE A 44 2.65 5.10 -7.46
CA PHE A 44 3.63 5.05 -8.53
C PHE A 44 2.89 4.95 -9.87
N SER A 45 2.99 5.98 -10.70
CA SER A 45 2.55 5.89 -12.08
C SER A 45 3.69 6.28 -13.00
N ARG A 46 3.76 5.62 -14.16
CA ARG A 46 4.77 5.93 -15.17
C ARG A 46 4.63 7.38 -15.64
N GLY A 47 5.64 8.20 -15.42
CA GLY A 47 5.61 9.63 -15.78
C GLY A 47 4.96 10.54 -14.74
N ALA A 48 4.49 10.03 -13.59
CA ALA A 48 4.08 10.86 -12.47
C ALA A 48 5.31 11.44 -11.74
N ALA A 49 5.08 12.53 -11.01
CA ALA A 49 6.07 13.02 -10.06
C ALA A 49 6.36 11.92 -9.00
N PRO A 50 7.60 11.84 -8.50
CA PRO A 50 7.91 10.94 -7.38
C PRO A 50 6.98 11.24 -6.21
N ALA A 51 6.61 10.19 -5.48
CA ALA A 51 5.86 10.34 -4.24
C ALA A 51 6.65 11.23 -3.26
N SER A 52 5.93 11.99 -2.45
CA SER A 52 6.52 12.86 -1.44
C SER A 52 7.13 12.05 -0.29
N THR A 53 8.08 12.64 0.42
CA THR A 53 8.65 12.04 1.64
C THR A 53 7.56 11.67 2.63
N SER A 54 6.55 12.52 2.80
CA SER A 54 5.43 12.27 3.71
C SER A 54 4.61 11.04 3.35
N GLU A 55 4.42 10.72 2.07
CA GLU A 55 3.72 9.49 1.64
C GLU A 55 4.49 8.23 2.04
N TYR A 56 5.82 8.21 1.85
CA TYR A 56 6.66 7.09 2.29
C TYR A 56 6.66 6.94 3.81
N LEU A 57 6.75 8.05 4.54
CA LEU A 57 6.69 8.04 6.00
C LEU A 57 5.34 7.49 6.49
N MET A 58 4.23 7.96 5.92
CA MET A 58 2.89 7.48 6.27
C MET A 58 2.75 5.97 6.04
N TRP A 59 3.30 5.44 4.96
CA TRP A 59 3.29 4.01 4.71
C TRP A 59 4.11 3.23 5.75
N VAL A 60 5.33 3.67 6.08
CA VAL A 60 6.16 3.01 7.11
C VAL A 60 5.43 3.02 8.45
N PHE A 61 4.85 4.15 8.84
CA PHE A 61 4.12 4.28 10.11
C PHE A 61 2.88 3.39 10.15
N SER A 62 2.08 3.38 9.09
CA SER A 62 0.87 2.57 9.05
C SER A 62 1.16 1.06 9.18
N ARG A 63 2.27 0.60 8.62
CA ARG A 63 2.70 -0.81 8.74
C ARG A 63 3.24 -1.19 10.12
N ASN A 64 3.71 -0.24 10.88
CA ASN A 64 4.41 -0.48 12.15
C ASN A 64 3.63 0.04 13.36
N MET A 65 2.34 0.27 13.22
CA MET A 65 1.50 0.86 14.28
C MET A 65 1.55 0.10 15.59
N ASP A 66 1.59 -1.23 15.56
CA ASP A 66 1.63 -2.03 16.78
C ASP A 66 2.97 -1.89 17.50
N ALA A 67 4.08 -1.93 16.77
CA ALA A 67 5.40 -1.67 17.33
C ALA A 67 5.52 -0.25 17.90
N LEU A 68 4.88 0.72 17.24
CA LEU A 68 4.84 2.10 17.71
C LEU A 68 4.00 2.28 18.98
N LYS A 69 2.90 1.56 19.11
CA LYS A 69 2.11 1.56 20.35
C LYS A 69 2.92 1.04 21.54
N GLU A 70 3.78 0.06 21.32
CA GLU A 70 4.63 -0.51 22.36
C GLU A 70 5.84 0.36 22.68
N GLN A 71 6.51 0.90 21.66
CA GLN A 71 7.79 1.61 21.81
C GLN A 71 7.63 3.13 21.86
N GLY A 72 6.50 3.67 21.42
CA GLY A 72 6.21 5.10 21.36
C GLY A 72 6.96 5.88 20.26
N CYS A 73 7.95 5.27 19.63
CA CYS A 73 8.80 5.97 18.65
C CYS A 73 9.43 5.00 17.62
N MET A 74 9.89 5.57 16.50
CA MET A 74 10.75 4.91 15.51
C MET A 74 12.01 5.72 15.26
N THR A 75 13.16 5.06 15.16
CA THR A 75 14.41 5.73 14.81
C THR A 75 14.44 6.09 13.33
N LYS A 76 15.15 7.16 13.00
CA LYS A 76 15.45 7.55 11.63
C LYS A 76 16.02 6.40 10.81
N GLU A 77 17.01 5.70 11.36
CA GLU A 77 17.68 4.57 10.71
C GLU A 77 16.70 3.42 10.37
N TYR A 78 15.77 3.12 11.27
CA TYR A 78 14.74 2.13 11.02
C TYR A 78 13.85 2.54 9.84
N VAL A 79 13.37 3.79 9.83
CA VAL A 79 12.54 4.33 8.75
C VAL A 79 13.27 4.30 7.41
N GLU A 80 14.51 4.78 7.36
CA GLU A 80 15.35 4.72 6.15
C GLU A 80 15.53 3.29 5.63
N THR A 81 15.76 2.34 6.53
CA THR A 81 15.92 0.93 6.18
C THR A 81 14.65 0.37 5.56
N GLN A 82 13.48 0.67 6.12
CA GLN A 82 12.20 0.23 5.56
C GLN A 82 11.97 0.81 4.16
N ILE A 83 12.20 2.09 3.98
CA ILE A 83 11.98 2.77 2.71
C ILE A 83 12.98 2.27 1.64
N LYS A 84 14.25 2.16 1.99
CA LYS A 84 15.28 1.65 1.07
C LYS A 84 15.00 0.20 0.64
N THR A 85 14.57 -0.64 1.57
CA THR A 85 14.29 -2.05 1.30
C THR A 85 13.11 -2.23 0.34
N HIS A 86 12.07 -1.41 0.48
CA HIS A 86 10.82 -1.61 -0.26
C HIS A 86 10.68 -0.72 -1.50
N PHE A 87 11.35 0.44 -1.53
CA PHE A 87 11.21 1.42 -2.60
C PHE A 87 12.53 1.74 -3.32
N GLU A 88 13.64 1.14 -2.90
CA GLU A 88 14.98 1.35 -3.46
C GLU A 88 15.44 2.84 -3.47
N LEU A 89 14.88 3.65 -2.57
CA LEU A 89 15.23 5.06 -2.46
C LEU A 89 16.51 5.27 -1.66
N GLY A 90 17.43 6.08 -2.20
CA GLY A 90 18.74 6.32 -1.60
C GLY A 90 18.77 7.40 -0.53
N ASN A 91 18.01 8.47 -0.70
CA ASN A 91 17.99 9.61 0.19
C ASN A 91 16.57 10.04 0.49
N LEU A 92 16.27 10.26 1.76
CA LEU A 92 15.00 10.75 2.22
C LEU A 92 15.19 12.07 2.97
N MET A 93 14.35 13.05 2.70
CA MET A 93 14.28 14.25 3.51
C MET A 93 13.38 13.98 4.71
N HIS A 94 13.97 13.92 5.89
CA HIS A 94 13.23 13.68 7.13
C HIS A 94 12.55 14.95 7.63
N GLU A 95 11.27 14.84 7.90
CA GLU A 95 10.46 15.94 8.44
C GLU A 95 9.35 15.38 9.34
N GLY A 96 8.88 16.17 10.29
CA GLY A 96 7.72 15.82 11.10
C GLY A 96 6.46 15.81 10.23
N LEU A 97 5.57 14.85 10.47
CA LEU A 97 4.23 14.82 9.89
C LEU A 97 3.29 15.55 10.84
N SER A 98 3.04 16.81 10.56
CA SER A 98 2.24 17.70 11.42
C SER A 98 0.95 17.03 11.88
N LYS A 99 0.74 16.91 13.20
CA LYS A 99 -0.38 16.28 13.91
C LYS A 99 -0.28 14.78 14.17
N ALA A 100 0.59 14.06 13.50
CA ALA A 100 0.72 12.60 13.70
C ALA A 100 2.06 12.24 14.34
N TRP A 101 3.13 12.86 13.91
CA TRP A 101 4.49 12.50 14.28
C TRP A 101 5.39 13.73 14.43
N ASP A 102 6.04 13.86 15.57
CA ASP A 102 7.15 14.79 15.76
C ASP A 102 8.46 14.12 15.40
N TYR A 103 9.35 14.90 14.80
CA TYR A 103 10.70 14.48 14.46
C TYR A 103 11.73 15.42 15.05
N ASP A 104 12.62 14.91 15.89
CA ASP A 104 13.64 15.68 16.61
C ASP A 104 15.04 15.68 15.93
N GLY A 105 15.16 15.04 14.78
CA GLY A 105 16.41 14.84 14.03
C GLY A 105 16.95 13.40 14.09
N GLU A 106 16.52 12.61 15.06
CA GLU A 106 16.94 11.22 15.25
C GLU A 106 15.76 10.24 15.37
N VAL A 107 14.67 10.68 15.97
CA VAL A 107 13.53 9.84 16.32
C VAL A 107 12.22 10.45 15.89
N TYR A 108 11.33 9.62 15.41
CA TYR A 108 9.93 9.94 15.17
C TYR A 108 9.10 9.49 16.38
N ALA A 109 8.46 10.43 17.06
CA ALA A 109 7.56 10.16 18.17
C ALA A 109 6.09 10.39 17.79
N ALA A 110 5.19 9.52 18.24
CA ALA A 110 3.76 9.71 18.03
C ALA A 110 3.22 10.87 18.85
N VAL A 111 2.55 11.83 18.22
CA VAL A 111 1.99 13.01 18.89
C VAL A 111 0.64 12.72 19.54
N SER A 112 -0.17 11.87 18.95
CA SER A 112 -1.46 11.46 19.52
C SER A 112 -1.97 10.18 18.86
N GLY A 113 -2.91 9.51 19.55
CA GLY A 113 -3.45 8.20 19.24
C GLY A 113 -3.63 7.94 17.75
N GLY A 114 -2.96 6.89 17.29
CA GLY A 114 -2.89 6.55 15.89
C GLY A 114 -4.26 6.33 15.27
N VAL A 115 -4.36 6.71 14.03
CA VAL A 115 -5.51 6.37 13.19
C VAL A 115 -5.49 4.86 13.00
N ASN A 116 -6.45 4.17 13.59
CA ASN A 116 -6.70 2.75 13.31
C ASN A 116 -7.42 2.64 11.96
N ASP A 117 -6.74 3.05 10.90
CA ASP A 117 -7.24 2.83 9.56
C ASP A 117 -7.17 1.34 9.25
N ARG A 118 -8.32 0.73 9.11
CA ARG A 118 -8.46 -0.66 8.66
C ARG A 118 -8.99 -0.62 7.22
N PRO A 119 -8.13 -0.86 6.24
CA PRO A 119 -8.57 -0.83 4.85
C PRO A 119 -9.58 -1.94 4.58
N LEU A 120 -10.61 -1.58 3.86
CA LEU A 120 -11.53 -2.54 3.25
C LEU A 120 -11.34 -2.46 1.75
N SER A 121 -10.79 -3.50 1.16
CA SER A 121 -10.54 -3.57 -0.27
C SER A 121 -11.03 -4.90 -0.86
N ARG A 122 -11.63 -4.81 -2.05
CA ARG A 122 -12.11 -5.97 -2.80
C ARG A 122 -11.22 -6.20 -4.00
N LEU A 123 -10.80 -7.44 -4.18
CA LEU A 123 -10.13 -7.88 -5.40
C LEU A 123 -11.15 -7.97 -6.55
N ASP A 124 -10.94 -7.21 -7.61
CA ASP A 124 -11.84 -7.17 -8.76
C ASP A 124 -11.36 -8.08 -9.90
N SER A 125 -10.07 -8.02 -10.26
CA SER A 125 -9.49 -8.90 -11.28
C SER A 125 -7.99 -9.09 -11.08
N VAL A 126 -7.48 -10.21 -11.60
CA VAL A 126 -6.04 -10.50 -11.65
C VAL A 126 -5.69 -10.96 -13.05
N LEU A 127 -4.77 -10.25 -13.68
CA LEU A 127 -4.21 -10.64 -14.97
C LEU A 127 -2.74 -11.02 -14.78
N THR A 128 -2.29 -12.01 -15.50
CA THR A 128 -0.87 -12.40 -15.50
C THR A 128 -0.22 -12.12 -16.85
N ALA A 129 1.07 -11.84 -16.80
CA ALA A 129 1.91 -11.74 -17.98
C ALA A 129 3.30 -12.28 -17.68
N ASN A 130 3.95 -12.85 -18.68
CA ASN A 130 5.36 -13.24 -18.60
C ASN A 130 6.20 -12.18 -19.31
N ILE A 131 7.05 -11.47 -18.57
CA ILE A 131 7.93 -10.45 -19.12
C ILE A 131 9.37 -10.79 -18.74
N GLY A 132 10.18 -11.08 -19.76
CA GLY A 132 11.58 -11.43 -19.54
C GLY A 132 11.80 -12.65 -18.67
N GLY A 133 10.92 -13.65 -18.73
CA GLY A 133 10.98 -14.88 -17.92
C GLY A 133 10.47 -14.71 -16.48
N LYS A 134 9.94 -13.54 -16.14
CA LYS A 134 9.31 -13.30 -14.83
C LYS A 134 7.81 -13.21 -14.98
N GLN A 135 7.08 -13.93 -14.13
CA GLN A 135 5.64 -13.81 -14.05
C GLN A 135 5.29 -12.52 -13.29
N ILE A 136 4.48 -11.68 -13.91
CA ILE A 136 4.01 -10.41 -13.36
C ILE A 136 2.50 -10.48 -13.21
N TYR A 137 2.00 -9.95 -12.11
CA TYR A 137 0.58 -9.88 -11.80
C TYR A 137 0.11 -8.44 -11.89
N TYR A 138 -0.95 -8.21 -12.64
CA TYR A 138 -1.68 -6.95 -12.65
C TYR A 138 -2.96 -7.15 -11.85
N VAL A 139 -3.01 -6.48 -10.73
CA VAL A 139 -4.13 -6.60 -9.79
C VAL A 139 -4.97 -5.34 -9.86
N GLN A 140 -6.25 -5.51 -10.13
CA GLN A 140 -7.24 -4.46 -10.01
C GLN A 140 -8.06 -4.70 -8.74
N TYR A 141 -8.21 -3.68 -7.94
CA TYR A 141 -8.99 -3.73 -6.72
C TYR A 141 -9.77 -2.44 -6.48
N SER A 142 -10.87 -2.55 -5.77
CA SER A 142 -11.69 -1.43 -5.34
C SER A 142 -11.53 -1.18 -3.84
N ARG A 143 -11.39 0.08 -3.47
CA ARG A 143 -11.47 0.49 -2.06
C ARG A 143 -12.93 0.60 -1.69
N MET A 144 -13.39 -0.21 -0.73
CA MET A 144 -14.80 -0.36 -0.36
C MET A 144 -15.24 0.59 0.76
N GLY A 145 -14.33 1.38 1.32
CA GLY A 145 -14.64 2.32 2.37
C GLY A 145 -13.52 2.46 3.38
N ASN A 146 -13.80 3.24 4.42
CA ASN A 146 -12.88 3.49 5.50
C ASN A 146 -13.37 2.80 6.77
N GLY A 147 -12.70 1.72 7.17
CA GLY A 147 -13.03 0.95 8.37
C GLY A 147 -12.78 1.67 9.71
N ASN A 148 -12.35 2.93 9.68
CA ASN A 148 -11.95 3.69 10.87
C ASN A 148 -13.02 3.88 11.93
N LEU A 149 -14.27 3.90 11.50
CA LEU A 149 -15.43 4.11 12.37
C LEU A 149 -16.13 2.80 12.74
N LEU A 150 -15.61 1.68 12.26
CA LEU A 150 -16.21 0.38 12.51
C LEU A 150 -15.64 -0.22 13.79
N ASP A 151 -16.51 -0.76 14.62
CA ASP A 151 -16.08 -1.67 15.69
C ASP A 151 -15.61 -3.02 15.10
N ASP A 152 -14.99 -3.86 15.92
CA ASP A 152 -14.44 -5.14 15.46
C ASP A 152 -15.50 -6.08 14.88
N VAL A 153 -16.74 -6.02 15.35
CA VAL A 153 -17.84 -6.86 14.86
C VAL A 153 -18.28 -6.41 13.47
N GLN A 154 -18.43 -5.11 13.30
CA GLN A 154 -18.80 -4.51 12.02
C GLN A 154 -17.69 -4.74 10.98
N TRP A 155 -16.42 -4.54 11.36
CA TRP A 155 -15.31 -4.74 10.46
C TRP A 155 -15.19 -6.20 10.00
N ASN A 156 -15.30 -7.17 10.91
CA ASN A 156 -15.28 -8.59 10.56
C ASN A 156 -16.44 -8.96 9.64
N ARG A 157 -17.65 -8.43 9.90
CA ARG A 157 -18.80 -8.67 9.02
C ARG A 157 -18.53 -8.17 7.60
N TYR A 158 -18.06 -6.94 7.43
CA TYR A 158 -17.76 -6.39 6.11
C TYR A 158 -16.61 -7.13 5.41
N ARG A 159 -15.59 -7.54 6.17
CA ARG A 159 -14.54 -8.40 5.65
C ARG A 159 -15.12 -9.69 5.07
N ASP A 160 -15.98 -10.37 5.80
CA ASP A 160 -16.58 -11.64 5.38
C ASP A 160 -17.50 -11.45 4.15
N GLU A 161 -18.28 -10.38 4.10
CA GLU A 161 -19.09 -9.99 2.94
C GLU A 161 -18.21 -9.70 1.70
N ILE A 162 -17.09 -9.02 1.85
CA ILE A 162 -16.13 -8.77 0.75
C ILE A 162 -15.53 -10.07 0.25
N ILE A 163 -15.14 -10.96 1.14
CA ILE A 163 -14.51 -12.24 0.80
C ILE A 163 -15.52 -13.16 0.11
N SER A 164 -16.76 -13.24 0.59
CA SER A 164 -17.82 -14.04 -0.04
C SER A 164 -18.27 -13.47 -1.40
N GLY A 165 -18.01 -12.20 -1.66
CA GLY A 165 -18.46 -11.53 -2.88
C GLY A 165 -19.89 -10.99 -2.81
N GLU A 166 -20.50 -10.97 -1.63
CA GLU A 166 -21.86 -10.48 -1.39
C GLU A 166 -21.93 -8.95 -1.16
N THR A 167 -20.84 -8.24 -1.36
CA THR A 167 -20.69 -6.84 -0.97
C THR A 167 -21.70 -5.92 -1.65
N GLN A 168 -22.47 -5.23 -0.87
CA GLN A 168 -23.15 -4.00 -1.28
C GLN A 168 -22.19 -2.83 -1.11
N ASP A 169 -22.30 -1.83 -1.97
CA ASP A 169 -21.49 -0.62 -1.93
C ASP A 169 -21.64 0.06 -0.55
N LEU A 170 -20.54 0.19 0.17
CA LEU A 170 -20.48 0.80 1.51
C LEU A 170 -20.30 2.32 1.45
N SER A 171 -20.39 2.91 0.26
CA SER A 171 -20.28 4.35 0.03
C SER A 171 -21.61 5.08 0.35
N GLY A 172 -22.16 4.84 1.54
CA GLY A 172 -23.34 5.53 2.05
C GLY A 172 -22.98 6.63 3.05
#